data_a1c067b60551b2e0a8545d36003842bd
#
_entry.id   a1c067b60551b2e0a8545d36003842bd
#
_cell.length_a   1.000
_cell.length_b   1.000
_cell.length_c   1.000
_cell.angle_alpha   90.00
_cell.angle_beta   90.00
_cell.angle_gamma   90.00
#
_symmetry.space_group_name_H-M   'P 1'
#
loop_
_entity.id
_entity.type
_entity.pdbx_description
1 polymer ?
#
loop_
_entity_poly.entity_id
_entity_poly.type
_entity_poly.pdbx_seq_one_letter_code
_entity_poly.pdbx_strand_id
1 'polypeptide(L)'
;GHPLAKKKKLVMEDLAQLPTVRFTQEKDEYLYYSENFVDTSSSSQMFNVTDRATLNGILERTDAYATGSGFLDSQSVNGITVIPLEDNLDNKMVYVKREEMDLSPVAEKFVEVMVEYFDQKR
;
A
#
# COMPACT_ATOMS: atom_id res chain seq x y z
N GLY A 1 -18.57 10.96 -6.72
CA GLY A 1 -17.61 9.87 -6.66
C GLY A 1 -16.29 10.23 -7.32
N HIS A 2 -15.23 9.54 -6.98
CA HIS A 2 -13.91 9.80 -7.54
C HIS A 2 -13.91 9.61 -9.07
N PRO A 3 -13.28 10.49 -9.86
CA PRO A 3 -13.30 10.41 -11.33
C PRO A 3 -12.73 9.09 -11.89
N LEU A 4 -11.78 8.47 -11.20
CA LEU A 4 -11.14 7.22 -11.62
C LEU A 4 -11.84 5.95 -11.09
N ALA A 5 -12.81 6.06 -10.20
CA ALA A 5 -13.41 4.90 -9.51
C ALA A 5 -14.08 3.87 -10.43
N LYS A 6 -14.39 4.25 -11.66
CA LYS A 6 -15.02 3.36 -12.67
C LYS A 6 -14.00 2.63 -13.54
N LYS A 7 -12.74 3.00 -13.50
CA LYS A 7 -11.69 2.33 -14.28
C LYS A 7 -11.35 0.97 -13.66
N LYS A 8 -11.12 -0.01 -14.51
CA LYS A 8 -10.71 -1.36 -14.09
C LYS A 8 -9.19 -1.47 -13.86
N LYS A 9 -8.41 -0.56 -14.44
CA LYS A 9 -6.97 -0.52 -14.40
C LYS A 9 -6.51 0.92 -14.60
N LEU A 10 -5.41 1.31 -13.98
CA LEU A 10 -4.82 2.64 -14.09
C LEU A 10 -3.40 2.56 -14.64
N VAL A 11 -2.97 3.62 -15.30
CA VAL A 11 -1.56 3.89 -15.62
C VAL A 11 -1.09 5.11 -14.83
N MET A 12 0.23 5.30 -14.71
CA MET A 12 0.78 6.42 -13.93
C MET A 12 0.32 7.79 -14.44
N GLU A 13 0.11 7.93 -15.73
CA GLU A 13 -0.39 9.16 -16.37
C GLU A 13 -1.79 9.55 -15.88
N ASP A 14 -2.63 8.58 -15.54
CA ASP A 14 -3.97 8.84 -14.97
C ASP A 14 -3.88 9.57 -13.61
N LEU A 15 -2.76 9.41 -12.91
CA LEU A 15 -2.53 9.93 -11.57
C LEU A 15 -1.83 11.29 -11.56
N ALA A 16 -1.25 11.71 -12.69
CA ALA A 16 -0.34 12.86 -12.77
C ALA A 16 -0.94 14.19 -12.31
N GLN A 17 -2.25 14.36 -12.41
CA GLN A 17 -2.97 15.58 -12.03
C GLN A 17 -3.65 15.50 -10.66
N LEU A 18 -3.53 14.37 -9.98
CA LEU A 18 -4.20 14.14 -8.72
C LEU A 18 -3.23 14.32 -7.54
N PRO A 19 -3.73 14.84 -6.40
CA PRO A 19 -2.93 14.86 -5.19
C PRO A 19 -2.68 13.43 -4.69
N THR A 20 -1.51 13.21 -4.13
CA THR A 20 -1.13 11.93 -3.51
C THR A 20 -1.06 12.04 -1.99
N VAL A 21 -1.38 10.95 -1.31
CA VAL A 21 -1.16 10.79 0.14
C VAL A 21 -0.10 9.71 0.35
N ARG A 22 0.91 10.01 1.15
CA ARG A 22 1.96 9.05 1.48
C ARG A 22 2.37 9.14 2.94
N PHE A 23 2.95 8.07 3.45
CA PHE A 23 3.56 8.08 4.77
C PHE A 23 4.86 8.87 4.77
N THR A 24 5.05 9.69 5.82
CA THR A 24 6.31 10.38 6.06
C THR A 24 7.42 9.37 6.28
N GLN A 25 8.54 9.55 5.56
CA GLN A 25 9.75 8.73 5.70
C GLN A 25 10.94 9.64 5.96
N GLU A 26 11.80 9.20 6.87
CA GLU A 26 12.99 9.99 7.25
C GLU A 26 14.04 10.06 6.14
N LYS A 27 14.10 9.05 5.25
CA LYS A 27 15.10 8.99 4.17
C LYS A 27 14.55 8.30 2.93
N ASP A 28 14.79 8.88 1.77
CA ASP A 28 14.45 8.30 0.47
C ASP A 28 15.26 7.02 0.14
N GLU A 29 16.36 6.79 0.84
CA GLU A 29 17.21 5.61 0.68
C GLU A 29 16.52 4.28 0.97
N TYR A 30 15.38 4.32 1.68
CA TYR A 30 14.64 3.13 2.10
C TYR A 30 13.38 2.86 1.26
N LEU A 31 13.36 3.28 0.02
CA LEU A 31 12.20 3.08 -0.86
C LEU A 31 11.76 1.61 -0.92
N TYR A 32 12.71 0.67 -0.90
CA TYR A 32 12.43 -0.78 -0.92
C TYR A 32 11.77 -1.32 0.35
N TYR A 33 11.87 -0.60 1.46
CA TYR A 33 11.31 -0.99 2.75
C TYR A 33 10.13 -0.12 3.16
N SER A 34 9.67 0.71 2.24
CA SER A 34 8.65 1.70 2.53
C SER A 34 7.26 1.18 2.14
N GLU A 35 6.25 1.76 2.77
CA GLU A 35 4.88 1.60 2.31
C GLU A 35 4.56 2.41 1.05
N ASN A 36 5.49 3.20 0.56
CA ASN A 36 5.38 3.95 -0.69
C ASN A 36 5.93 3.10 -1.84
N PHE A 37 5.10 2.23 -2.39
CA PHE A 37 5.48 1.25 -3.41
C PHE A 37 5.81 1.84 -4.78
N VAL A 38 5.44 3.09 -5.01
CA VAL A 38 5.62 3.78 -6.29
C VAL A 38 6.19 5.17 -6.01
N ASP A 39 7.08 5.62 -6.86
CA ASP A 39 7.60 6.99 -6.79
C ASP A 39 6.52 7.99 -7.21
N THR A 40 6.00 8.71 -6.24
CA THR A 40 5.00 9.76 -6.41
C THR A 40 5.56 11.17 -6.23
N SER A 41 6.90 11.32 -6.21
CA SER A 41 7.58 12.60 -5.97
C SER A 41 7.27 13.68 -7.01
N SER A 42 6.84 13.28 -8.21
CA SER A 42 6.43 14.19 -9.29
C SER A 42 5.00 14.75 -9.14
N SER A 43 4.22 14.27 -8.18
CA SER A 43 2.87 14.78 -7.94
C SER A 43 2.90 16.24 -7.51
N SER A 44 1.99 17.05 -8.09
CA SER A 44 1.93 18.48 -7.85
C SER A 44 1.49 18.84 -6.44
N GLN A 45 0.72 17.97 -5.79
CA GLN A 45 0.23 18.12 -4.43
C GLN A 45 0.45 16.83 -3.65
N MET A 46 1.01 16.95 -2.46
CA MET A 46 1.36 15.80 -1.64
C MET A 46 0.95 16.03 -0.19
N PHE A 47 0.23 15.06 0.37
CA PHE A 47 -0.06 14.99 1.80
C PHE A 47 0.87 13.97 2.44
N ASN A 48 1.67 14.40 3.41
CA ASN A 48 2.48 13.50 4.22
C ASN A 48 1.77 13.21 5.53
N VAL A 49 1.55 11.95 5.83
CA VAL A 49 0.84 11.50 7.03
C VAL A 49 1.70 10.52 7.82
N THR A 50 1.37 10.33 9.09
CA THR A 50 2.11 9.46 10.00
C THR A 50 1.28 8.27 10.49
N ASP A 51 0.01 8.22 10.15
CA ASP A 51 -0.90 7.15 10.59
C ASP A 51 -1.93 6.77 9.52
N ARG A 52 -2.40 5.54 9.61
CA ARG A 52 -3.36 4.95 8.66
C ARG A 52 -4.74 5.62 8.70
N ALA A 53 -5.22 5.99 9.88
CA ALA A 53 -6.54 6.59 10.02
C ALA A 53 -6.62 7.95 9.32
N THR A 54 -5.58 8.77 9.45
CA THR A 54 -5.47 10.05 8.74
C THR A 54 -5.40 9.86 7.24
N LEU A 55 -4.60 8.89 6.76
CA LEU A 55 -4.52 8.53 5.34
C LEU A 55 -5.90 8.17 4.79
N ASN A 56 -6.59 7.25 5.44
CA ASN A 56 -7.93 6.82 5.02
C ASN A 56 -8.92 7.99 5.01
N GLY A 57 -8.89 8.86 6.02
CA GLY A 57 -9.76 10.03 6.10
C GLY A 57 -9.55 11.02 4.95
N ILE A 58 -8.32 11.20 4.49
CA ILE A 58 -8.01 12.04 3.32
C ILE A 58 -8.55 11.38 2.05
N LEU A 59 -8.30 10.07 1.86
CA LEU A 59 -8.79 9.34 0.68
C LEU A 59 -10.32 9.35 0.56
N GLU A 60 -11.03 9.22 1.68
CA GLU A 60 -12.49 9.23 1.71
C GLU A 60 -13.10 10.59 1.33
N ARG A 61 -12.42 11.69 1.63
CA ARG A 61 -12.98 13.04 1.55
C ARG A 61 -12.42 13.90 0.42
N THR A 62 -11.43 13.41 -0.29
CA THR A 62 -10.77 14.16 -1.37
C THR A 62 -10.63 13.30 -2.62
N ASP A 63 -10.14 13.88 -3.71
CA ASP A 63 -9.76 13.16 -4.92
C ASP A 63 -8.30 12.66 -4.89
N ALA A 64 -7.68 12.64 -3.71
CA ALA A 64 -6.33 12.12 -3.54
C ALA A 64 -6.28 10.60 -3.72
N TYR A 65 -5.11 10.12 -4.12
CA TYR A 65 -4.82 8.70 -4.19
C TYR A 65 -3.65 8.32 -3.27
N ALA A 66 -3.57 7.07 -2.92
CA ALA A 66 -2.40 6.47 -2.29
C ALA A 66 -2.03 5.17 -3.02
N THR A 67 -0.77 4.80 -2.98
CA THR A 67 -0.31 3.52 -3.52
C THR A 67 -0.09 2.53 -2.39
N GLY A 68 -0.28 1.25 -2.67
CA GLY A 68 -0.13 0.20 -1.67
C GLY A 68 -0.17 -1.19 -2.30
N SER A 69 -0.12 -2.21 -1.46
CA SER A 69 -0.17 -3.61 -1.88
C SER A 69 -1.52 -4.04 -2.48
N GLY A 70 -2.56 -3.25 -2.28
CA GLY A 70 -3.93 -3.61 -2.66
C GLY A 70 -4.65 -4.53 -1.68
N PHE A 71 -4.00 -4.97 -0.61
CA PHE A 71 -4.61 -5.78 0.43
C PHE A 71 -5.37 -4.90 1.42
N LEU A 72 -6.60 -4.53 1.06
CA LEU A 72 -7.51 -3.84 1.96
C LEU A 72 -8.63 -4.79 2.38
N ASP A 73 -8.93 -4.80 3.66
CA ASP A 73 -10.13 -5.45 4.16
C ASP A 73 -11.34 -4.56 3.85
N SER A 74 -12.19 -5.05 2.97
CA SER A 74 -13.40 -4.35 2.56
C SER A 74 -14.39 -4.08 3.70
N GLN A 75 -14.26 -4.80 4.82
CA GLN A 75 -15.09 -4.59 6.00
C GLN A 75 -14.60 -3.45 6.88
N SER A 76 -13.30 -3.17 6.85
CA SER A 76 -12.69 -2.14 7.70
C SER A 76 -12.54 -0.78 7.03
N VAL A 77 -12.73 -0.69 5.72
CA VAL A 77 -12.52 0.55 4.97
C VAL A 77 -13.68 0.80 4.02
N ASN A 78 -14.56 1.72 4.42
CA ASN A 78 -15.65 2.19 3.57
C ASN A 78 -15.22 3.41 2.75
N GLY A 79 -15.70 3.51 1.52
CA GLY A 79 -15.48 4.69 0.68
C GLY A 79 -14.12 4.75 -0.02
N ILE A 80 -13.31 3.71 0.07
CA ILE A 80 -12.03 3.59 -0.65
C ILE A 80 -12.13 2.47 -1.68
N THR A 81 -11.72 2.75 -2.90
CA THR A 81 -11.69 1.79 -4.00
C THR A 81 -10.24 1.46 -4.35
N VAL A 82 -9.94 0.17 -4.46
CA VAL A 82 -8.64 -0.31 -4.92
C VAL A 82 -8.71 -0.60 -6.41
N ILE A 83 -7.81 0.00 -7.18
CA ILE A 83 -7.73 -0.19 -8.63
C ILE A 83 -6.31 -0.62 -8.98
N PRO A 84 -6.13 -1.74 -9.69
CA PRO A 84 -4.80 -2.19 -10.11
C PRO A 84 -4.08 -1.17 -10.97
N LEU A 85 -2.78 -1.01 -10.72
CA LEU A 85 -1.89 -0.21 -11.54
C LEU A 85 -1.22 -1.13 -12.58
N GLU A 86 -1.18 -0.71 -13.84
CA GLU A 86 -0.71 -1.55 -14.95
C GLU A 86 0.77 -1.91 -14.83
N ASP A 87 1.59 -0.94 -14.47
CA ASP A 87 3.04 -1.10 -14.29
C ASP A 87 3.40 -1.38 -12.82
N ASN A 88 2.68 -2.29 -12.18
CA ASN A 88 2.96 -2.60 -10.79
C ASN A 88 4.27 -3.39 -10.64
N LEU A 89 5.00 -3.08 -9.57
CA LEU A 89 6.15 -3.86 -9.13
C LEU A 89 5.67 -5.02 -8.26
N ASP A 90 6.27 -6.18 -8.46
CA ASP A 90 6.03 -7.33 -7.58
C ASP A 90 6.58 -7.02 -6.19
N ASN A 91 5.70 -6.96 -5.21
CA ASN A 91 6.06 -6.79 -3.81
C ASN A 91 6.00 -8.14 -3.09
N LYS A 92 6.97 -8.37 -2.22
CA LYS A 92 7.02 -9.57 -1.40
C LYS A 92 6.79 -9.22 0.05
N MET A 93 5.86 -9.94 0.68
CA MET A 93 5.77 -9.95 2.13
C MET A 93 6.82 -10.92 2.67
N VAL A 94 7.67 -10.45 3.55
CA VAL A 94 8.77 -11.25 4.12
C VAL A 94 8.79 -11.13 5.64
N TYR A 95 9.36 -12.12 6.30
CA TYR A 95 9.72 -12.03 7.70
C TYR A 95 11.26 -12.08 7.85
N VAL A 96 11.75 -11.48 8.90
CA VAL A 96 13.18 -11.43 9.21
C VAL A 96 13.41 -12.02 10.58
N LYS A 97 14.37 -12.93 10.70
CA LYS A 97 14.84 -13.47 11.97
C LYS A 97 16.36 -13.39 12.06
N ARG A 98 16.90 -13.47 13.28
CA ARG A 98 18.34 -13.66 13.45
C ARG A 98 18.74 -15.04 12.95
N GLU A 99 19.87 -15.14 12.25
CA GLU A 99 20.36 -16.37 11.64
C GLU A 99 20.48 -17.52 12.65
N GLU A 100 20.97 -17.21 13.84
CA GLU A 100 21.24 -18.19 14.91
C GLU A 100 20.02 -18.52 15.79
N MET A 101 18.87 -17.91 15.52
CA MET A 101 17.66 -18.14 16.32
C MET A 101 16.64 -18.97 15.56
N ASP A 102 16.21 -20.07 16.18
CA ASP A 102 15.05 -20.82 15.71
C ASP A 102 13.75 -20.08 16.07
N LEU A 103 12.76 -20.18 15.22
CA LEU A 103 11.43 -19.66 15.52
C LEU A 103 10.78 -20.50 16.63
N SER A 104 10.07 -19.83 17.54
CA SER A 104 9.22 -20.54 18.50
C SER A 104 8.08 -21.26 17.75
N PRO A 105 7.45 -22.31 18.36
CA PRO A 105 6.31 -23.00 17.74
C PRO A 105 5.17 -22.04 17.36
N VAL A 106 4.92 -21.02 18.15
CA VAL A 106 3.89 -20.00 17.87
C VAL A 106 4.29 -19.16 16.66
N ALA A 107 5.55 -18.74 16.58
CA ALA A 107 6.07 -17.97 15.44
C ALA A 107 6.06 -18.78 14.14
N GLU A 108 6.42 -20.08 14.21
CA GLU A 108 6.31 -20.97 13.04
C GLU A 108 4.88 -21.10 12.54
N LYS A 109 3.92 -21.24 13.47
CA LYS A 109 2.50 -21.31 13.11
C LYS A 109 2.01 -20.00 12.48
N PHE A 110 2.45 -18.86 12.99
CA PHE A 110 2.14 -17.56 12.41
C PHE A 110 2.64 -17.45 10.96
N VAL A 111 3.90 -17.85 10.71
CA VAL A 111 4.47 -17.84 9.35
C VAL A 111 3.68 -18.76 8.41
N GLU A 112 3.33 -19.96 8.86
CA GLU A 112 2.51 -20.90 8.09
C GLU A 112 1.17 -20.29 7.69
N VAL A 113 0.45 -19.71 8.65
CA VAL A 113 -0.84 -19.05 8.40
C VAL A 113 -0.70 -17.85 7.45
N MET A 114 0.37 -17.06 7.62
CA MET A 114 0.66 -15.93 6.75
C MET A 114 0.89 -16.38 5.29
N VAL A 115 1.69 -17.43 5.08
CA VAL A 115 1.97 -17.98 3.75
C VAL A 115 0.67 -18.48 3.10
N GLU A 116 -0.13 -19.27 3.81
CA GLU A 116 -1.42 -19.75 3.32
C GLU A 116 -2.37 -18.59 2.96
N TYR A 117 -2.44 -17.57 3.78
CA TYR A 117 -3.29 -16.40 3.54
C TYR A 117 -2.91 -15.69 2.24
N PHE A 118 -1.63 -15.41 2.02
CA PHE A 118 -1.17 -14.72 0.81
C PHE A 118 -1.25 -15.60 -0.44
N ASP A 119 -1.06 -16.90 -0.34
CA ASP A 119 -1.22 -17.83 -1.47
C ASP A 119 -2.68 -17.88 -1.96
N GLN A 120 -3.65 -17.81 -1.05
CA GLN A 120 -5.08 -17.75 -1.40
C GLN A 120 -5.50 -16.43 -2.06
N LYS A 121 -4.75 -15.34 -1.85
CA LYS A 121 -5.05 -14.00 -2.37
C LYS A 121 -4.41 -13.70 -3.73
N ARG A 122 -3.61 -14.60 -4.24
CA ARG A 122 -2.98 -14.45 -5.57
C ARG A 122 -3.98 -14.52 -6.71
#